data_2ff46bc81c28c7aa7025e6446b27ec76
#
_entry.id   2ff46bc81c28c7aa7025e6446b27ec76
#
_cell.length_a   1.000
_cell.length_b   1.000
_cell.length_c   1.000
_cell.angle_alpha   90.00
_cell.angle_beta   90.00
_cell.angle_gamma   90.00
#
_symmetry.space_group_name_H-M   'P 1'
#
loop_
_entity.id
_entity.type
_entity.pdbx_description
1 polymer ?
#
loop_
_entity_poly.entity_id
_entity_poly.type
_entity_poly.pdbx_seq_one_letter_code
_entity_poly.pdbx_strand_id
1 'polypeptide(L)'
;MKKWIGFLGTVLCFLICTISVRADVIWEPMDSFYEEHSSECTYVNRQYTANGPDGVVILYASPESAKVITTWENGRKAYISFTYEDAQGIVWGISEDEQTGWMPMDYMKVVYDSISFAEDYGDQIVSENGTLDEQYRNESVYFWKYPGAESCSSMNLQDWEYLPDYSGLYTDEAGHRWGYIGYYYGSRSVWVCLDAPTADYAALYPDGAPKIGKEDDTQTQSPESNGTERIAPQTNHMSVMIVVVLVALVVAATAVLLVFLKKRR
;
A
#
# COMPACT_ATOMS: atom_id res chain seq x y z
N MET A 1 -25.92 23.09 37.17
CA MET A 1 -25.99 21.83 36.42
C MET A 1 -26.02 22.04 34.89
N LYS A 2 -26.87 22.91 34.33
CA LYS A 2 -26.93 23.14 32.85
C LYS A 2 -25.60 23.58 32.22
N LYS A 3 -24.76 24.36 32.90
CA LYS A 3 -23.46 24.82 32.41
C LYS A 3 -22.41 23.71 32.29
N TRP A 4 -22.46 22.68 33.16
CA TRP A 4 -21.54 21.54 33.14
C TRP A 4 -21.87 20.54 32.01
N ILE A 5 -23.15 20.40 31.67
CA ILE A 5 -23.57 19.54 30.54
C ILE A 5 -23.10 20.13 29.21
N GLY A 6 -23.16 21.47 29.04
CA GLY A 6 -22.63 22.16 27.88
C GLY A 6 -21.12 21.98 27.74
N PHE A 7 -20.40 22.10 28.85
CA PHE A 7 -18.91 21.93 28.84
C PHE A 7 -18.51 20.49 28.50
N LEU A 8 -19.22 19.48 29.07
CA LEU A 8 -18.94 18.07 28.75
C LEU A 8 -19.25 17.74 27.26
N GLY A 9 -20.32 18.32 26.70
CA GLY A 9 -20.67 18.18 25.30
C GLY A 9 -19.63 18.78 24.36
N THR A 10 -19.09 19.95 24.73
CA THR A 10 -18.04 20.62 23.95
C THR A 10 -16.73 19.83 23.97
N VAL A 11 -16.31 19.32 25.13
CA VAL A 11 -15.11 18.47 25.27
C VAL A 11 -15.25 17.17 24.47
N LEU A 12 -16.42 16.56 24.48
CA LEU A 12 -16.69 15.33 23.71
C LEU A 12 -16.66 15.60 22.20
N CYS A 13 -17.21 16.73 21.71
CA CYS A 13 -17.09 17.14 20.32
C CYS A 13 -15.64 17.38 19.91
N PHE A 14 -14.84 18.02 20.74
CA PHE A 14 -13.42 18.25 20.47
C PHE A 14 -12.63 16.94 20.40
N LEU A 15 -12.91 15.97 21.27
CA LEU A 15 -12.27 14.63 21.24
C LEU A 15 -12.61 13.83 19.98
N ILE A 16 -13.83 13.98 19.45
CA ILE A 16 -14.25 13.30 18.20
C ILE A 16 -13.64 13.95 16.96
N CYS A 17 -13.42 15.27 16.97
CA CYS A 17 -12.81 16.00 15.85
C CYS A 17 -11.30 15.77 15.68
N THR A 18 -10.61 15.17 16.65
CA THR A 18 -9.17 14.91 16.56
C THR A 18 -8.79 13.58 15.90
N ILE A 19 -9.79 12.75 15.53
CA ILE A 19 -9.51 11.55 14.74
C ILE A 19 -9.34 11.98 13.29
N SER A 20 -8.10 12.25 12.90
CA SER A 20 -7.76 12.40 11.48
C SER A 20 -7.92 11.04 10.80
N VAL A 21 -9.09 10.79 10.22
CA VAL A 21 -9.29 9.67 9.32
C VAL A 21 -8.52 10.01 8.04
N ARG A 22 -7.34 9.43 7.88
CA ARG A 22 -6.66 9.42 6.59
C ARG A 22 -7.40 8.42 5.71
N ALA A 23 -8.36 8.90 4.93
CA ALA A 23 -8.99 8.12 3.89
C ALA A 23 -8.10 8.18 2.66
N ASP A 24 -7.60 7.04 2.27
CA ASP A 24 -6.96 6.88 0.98
C ASP A 24 -8.06 6.72 -0.09
N VAL A 25 -7.97 7.46 -1.18
CA VAL A 25 -8.92 7.33 -2.28
C VAL A 25 -8.43 6.18 -3.15
N ILE A 26 -9.11 5.05 -3.07
CA ILE A 26 -8.94 3.95 -4.00
C ILE A 26 -9.81 4.28 -5.21
N TRP A 27 -9.19 4.41 -6.39
CA TRP A 27 -9.92 4.56 -7.64
C TRP A 27 -10.40 3.19 -8.08
N GLU A 28 -11.72 3.04 -8.13
CA GLU A 28 -12.37 1.82 -8.58
C GLU A 28 -12.49 1.81 -10.10
N PRO A 29 -12.25 0.67 -10.78
CA PRO A 29 -12.39 0.57 -12.22
C PRO A 29 -13.83 0.82 -12.68
N MET A 30 -13.99 1.53 -13.79
CA MET A 30 -15.28 1.65 -14.48
C MET A 30 -15.50 0.41 -15.37
N ASP A 31 -15.85 -0.72 -14.74
CA ASP A 31 -16.03 -2.01 -15.40
C ASP A 31 -17.23 -2.73 -14.78
N SER A 32 -18.13 -3.24 -15.61
CA SER A 32 -19.39 -3.86 -15.15
C SER A 32 -19.18 -5.15 -14.37
N PHE A 33 -18.16 -5.93 -14.72
CA PHE A 33 -17.84 -7.14 -13.96
C PHE A 33 -17.28 -6.77 -12.58
N TYR A 34 -16.40 -5.78 -12.52
CA TYR A 34 -15.89 -5.28 -11.24
C TYR A 34 -17.04 -4.75 -10.35
N GLU A 35 -17.95 -3.95 -10.91
CA GLU A 35 -19.10 -3.41 -10.15
C GLU A 35 -19.96 -4.53 -9.53
N GLU A 36 -20.18 -5.62 -10.26
CA GLU A 36 -20.97 -6.79 -9.79
C GLU A 36 -20.23 -7.63 -8.75
N HIS A 37 -18.88 -7.71 -8.83
CA HIS A 37 -18.02 -8.58 -8.01
C HIS A 37 -17.05 -7.83 -7.12
N SER A 38 -17.27 -6.53 -6.86
CA SER A 38 -16.32 -5.68 -6.11
C SER A 38 -15.97 -6.21 -4.71
N SER A 39 -16.92 -6.86 -4.04
CA SER A 39 -16.69 -7.49 -2.73
C SER A 39 -15.80 -8.74 -2.77
N GLU A 40 -15.61 -9.33 -3.94
CA GLU A 40 -14.79 -10.51 -4.19
C GLU A 40 -13.42 -10.13 -4.76
N CYS A 41 -13.27 -8.87 -5.20
CA CYS A 41 -12.03 -8.34 -5.72
C CYS A 41 -11.06 -7.90 -4.61
N THR A 42 -9.78 -8.13 -4.84
CA THR A 42 -8.69 -7.70 -3.94
C THR A 42 -7.91 -6.55 -4.57
N TYR A 43 -7.80 -5.44 -3.85
CA TYR A 43 -6.98 -4.30 -4.29
C TYR A 43 -5.48 -4.65 -4.21
N VAL A 44 -4.77 -4.52 -5.32
CA VAL A 44 -3.33 -4.80 -5.41
C VAL A 44 -2.51 -3.58 -5.82
N ASN A 45 -2.96 -2.81 -6.81
CA ASN A 45 -2.34 -1.58 -7.34
C ASN A 45 -0.82 -1.69 -7.52
N ARG A 46 -0.37 -2.71 -8.24
CA ARG A 46 1.05 -2.98 -8.52
C ARG A 46 1.33 -2.99 -10.01
N GLN A 47 2.56 -2.69 -10.37
CA GLN A 47 3.02 -2.79 -11.75
C GLN A 47 3.46 -4.22 -12.06
N TYR A 48 3.05 -4.71 -13.23
CA TYR A 48 3.42 -6.02 -13.74
C TYR A 48 3.97 -5.90 -15.16
N THR A 49 4.70 -6.93 -15.58
CA THR A 49 5.19 -7.09 -16.95
C THR A 49 4.49 -8.28 -17.59
N ALA A 50 3.93 -8.09 -18.78
CA ALA A 50 3.32 -9.16 -19.58
C ALA A 50 4.36 -10.25 -19.93
N ASN A 51 3.99 -11.52 -19.71
CA ASN A 51 4.86 -12.68 -19.93
C ASN A 51 4.04 -13.93 -20.34
N GLY A 52 3.17 -13.79 -21.34
CA GLY A 52 2.34 -14.88 -21.84
C GLY A 52 3.15 -15.93 -22.61
N PRO A 53 2.64 -17.19 -22.75
CA PRO A 53 3.38 -18.31 -23.31
C PRO A 53 3.67 -18.16 -24.81
N ASP A 54 2.79 -17.49 -25.56
CA ASP A 54 2.91 -17.30 -27.01
C ASP A 54 3.47 -15.93 -27.40
N GLY A 55 4.18 -15.26 -26.46
CA GLY A 55 4.73 -13.92 -26.67
C GLY A 55 3.72 -12.80 -26.43
N VAL A 56 2.49 -13.13 -26.04
CA VAL A 56 1.42 -12.16 -25.80
C VAL A 56 0.56 -12.53 -24.59
N VAL A 57 -0.07 -11.51 -23.98
CA VAL A 57 -1.11 -11.66 -23.00
C VAL A 57 -2.43 -11.15 -23.58
N ILE A 58 -3.48 -11.96 -23.51
CA ILE A 58 -4.79 -11.60 -24.02
C ILE A 58 -5.59 -10.90 -22.92
N LEU A 59 -6.17 -9.76 -23.25
CA LEU A 59 -7.12 -9.05 -22.40
C LEU A 59 -8.54 -9.39 -22.82
N TYR A 60 -9.35 -9.77 -21.87
CA TYR A 60 -10.75 -10.14 -22.03
C TYR A 60 -11.69 -9.06 -21.47
N ALA A 61 -12.93 -9.06 -21.92
CA ALA A 61 -13.95 -8.13 -21.43
C ALA A 61 -14.34 -8.41 -19.96
N SER A 62 -14.17 -9.62 -19.49
CA SER A 62 -14.35 -10.03 -18.08
C SER A 62 -13.66 -11.38 -17.86
N PRO A 63 -13.42 -11.79 -16.61
CA PRO A 63 -13.01 -13.15 -16.29
C PRO A 63 -13.91 -14.18 -16.95
N GLU A 64 -13.33 -15.30 -17.41
CA GLU A 64 -14.02 -16.39 -18.13
C GLU A 64 -14.71 -15.96 -19.45
N SER A 65 -14.57 -14.71 -19.89
CA SER A 65 -15.18 -14.24 -21.14
C SER A 65 -14.42 -14.73 -22.37
N ALA A 66 -15.14 -15.14 -23.41
CA ALA A 66 -14.55 -15.40 -24.73
C ALA A 66 -14.30 -14.11 -25.54
N LYS A 67 -14.79 -12.95 -25.07
CA LYS A 67 -14.67 -11.68 -25.78
C LYS A 67 -13.31 -11.05 -25.52
N VAL A 68 -12.43 -11.09 -26.52
CA VAL A 68 -11.14 -10.43 -26.50
C VAL A 68 -11.30 -8.92 -26.73
N ILE A 69 -10.65 -8.13 -25.89
CA ILE A 69 -10.56 -6.67 -26.04
C ILE A 69 -9.32 -6.32 -26.87
N THR A 70 -8.15 -6.80 -26.44
CA THR A 70 -6.86 -6.58 -27.09
C THR A 70 -5.84 -7.63 -26.67
N THR A 71 -4.63 -7.52 -27.21
CA THR A 71 -3.48 -8.32 -26.78
C THR A 71 -2.31 -7.40 -26.44
N TRP A 72 -1.52 -7.78 -25.46
CA TRP A 72 -0.27 -7.12 -25.09
C TRP A 72 0.92 -8.00 -25.43
N GLU A 73 1.93 -7.43 -26.06
CA GLU A 73 3.19 -8.10 -26.28
C GLU A 73 3.94 -8.33 -24.96
N ASN A 74 4.68 -9.42 -24.85
CA ASN A 74 5.53 -9.69 -23.70
C ASN A 74 6.53 -8.55 -23.48
N GLY A 75 6.82 -8.24 -22.23
CA GLY A 75 7.64 -7.10 -21.83
C GLY A 75 6.86 -5.79 -21.62
N ARG A 76 5.59 -5.70 -22.05
CA ARG A 76 4.75 -4.54 -21.75
C ARG A 76 4.52 -4.45 -20.26
N LYS A 77 4.74 -3.26 -19.69
CA LYS A 77 4.45 -2.95 -18.27
C LYS A 77 3.08 -2.30 -18.16
N ALA A 78 2.30 -2.72 -17.16
CA ALA A 78 0.98 -2.18 -16.88
C ALA A 78 0.70 -2.21 -15.38
N TYR A 79 -0.21 -1.33 -14.91
CA TYR A 79 -0.72 -1.38 -13.55
C TYR A 79 -1.95 -2.28 -13.49
N ILE A 80 -1.95 -3.21 -12.52
CA ILE A 80 -3.10 -4.00 -12.15
C ILE A 80 -3.67 -3.41 -10.87
N SER A 81 -4.90 -2.91 -10.95
CA SER A 81 -5.55 -2.25 -9.82
C SER A 81 -6.17 -3.24 -8.85
N PHE A 82 -6.89 -4.24 -9.37
CA PHE A 82 -7.56 -5.28 -8.58
C PHE A 82 -7.33 -6.66 -9.19
N THR A 83 -7.49 -7.68 -8.35
CA THR A 83 -7.53 -9.08 -8.78
C THR A 83 -8.83 -9.75 -8.31
N TYR A 84 -9.28 -10.74 -9.08
CA TYR A 84 -10.42 -11.60 -8.80
C TYR A 84 -10.02 -13.06 -8.99
N GLU A 85 -10.38 -13.95 -8.07
CA GLU A 85 -10.16 -15.39 -8.18
C GLU A 85 -11.47 -16.06 -8.60
N ASP A 86 -11.49 -16.73 -9.76
CA ASP A 86 -12.67 -17.42 -10.25
C ASP A 86 -12.91 -18.77 -9.54
N ALA A 87 -14.02 -19.43 -9.86
CA ALA A 87 -14.40 -20.72 -9.27
C ALA A 87 -13.42 -21.87 -9.59
N GLN A 88 -12.55 -21.69 -10.58
CA GLN A 88 -11.52 -22.64 -10.99
C GLN A 88 -10.17 -22.36 -10.29
N GLY A 89 -10.08 -21.25 -9.51
CA GLY A 89 -8.88 -20.83 -8.84
C GLY A 89 -7.92 -20.05 -9.74
N ILE A 90 -8.37 -19.59 -10.91
CA ILE A 90 -7.58 -18.71 -11.78
C ILE A 90 -7.70 -17.28 -11.23
N VAL A 91 -6.56 -16.65 -11.02
CA VAL A 91 -6.51 -15.24 -10.60
C VAL A 91 -6.48 -14.36 -11.84
N TRP A 92 -7.46 -13.47 -11.94
CA TRP A 92 -7.60 -12.48 -12.99
C TRP A 92 -7.23 -11.11 -12.47
N GLY A 93 -6.49 -10.32 -13.26
CA GLY A 93 -6.17 -8.93 -12.96
C GLY A 93 -6.89 -7.98 -13.89
N ILE A 94 -7.35 -6.84 -13.38
CA ILE A 94 -7.89 -5.75 -14.20
C ILE A 94 -6.86 -4.63 -14.33
N SER A 95 -6.67 -4.16 -15.58
CA SER A 95 -5.94 -2.95 -15.92
C SER A 95 -6.83 -1.99 -16.68
N GLU A 96 -6.62 -0.70 -16.45
CA GLU A 96 -7.27 0.39 -17.17
C GLU A 96 -6.29 1.14 -18.09
N ASP A 97 -5.07 0.62 -18.28
CA ASP A 97 -4.06 1.21 -19.13
C ASP A 97 -4.48 1.11 -20.61
N GLU A 98 -4.76 2.26 -21.26
CA GLU A 98 -5.24 2.43 -22.63
C GLU A 98 -6.63 1.81 -22.89
N GLN A 99 -6.89 0.59 -22.45
CA GLN A 99 -8.17 -0.12 -22.55
C GLN A 99 -8.40 -0.95 -21.31
N THR A 100 -9.57 -0.80 -20.72
CA THR A 100 -9.98 -1.62 -19.57
C THR A 100 -10.16 -3.07 -20.02
N GLY A 101 -9.53 -3.99 -19.29
CA GLY A 101 -9.66 -5.42 -19.57
C GLY A 101 -9.06 -6.29 -18.49
N TRP A 102 -9.48 -7.56 -18.49
CA TRP A 102 -9.10 -8.60 -17.55
C TRP A 102 -8.12 -9.57 -18.19
N MET A 103 -7.13 -10.02 -17.45
CA MET A 103 -6.14 -10.98 -17.90
C MET A 103 -5.77 -11.98 -16.81
N PRO A 104 -5.43 -13.24 -17.14
CA PRO A 104 -4.90 -14.18 -16.16
C PRO A 104 -3.56 -13.70 -15.60
N MET A 105 -3.45 -13.69 -14.27
CA MET A 105 -2.23 -13.23 -13.59
C MET A 105 -1.05 -14.20 -13.71
N ASP A 106 -1.28 -15.46 -14.09
CA ASP A 106 -0.23 -16.43 -14.40
C ASP A 106 0.68 -15.97 -15.56
N TYR A 107 0.18 -15.08 -16.40
CA TYR A 107 0.91 -14.48 -17.52
C TYR A 107 1.47 -13.10 -17.22
N MET A 108 1.47 -12.71 -15.95
CA MET A 108 1.93 -11.39 -15.49
C MET A 108 3.01 -11.55 -14.43
N LYS A 109 4.19 -11.00 -14.67
CA LYS A 109 5.28 -10.96 -13.69
C LYS A 109 5.24 -9.64 -12.95
N VAL A 110 5.23 -9.67 -11.61
CA VAL A 110 5.33 -8.45 -10.81
C VAL A 110 6.63 -7.72 -11.09
N VAL A 111 6.56 -6.41 -11.27
CA VAL A 111 7.75 -5.56 -11.30
C VAL A 111 8.17 -5.34 -9.85
N TYR A 112 9.42 -5.66 -9.54
CA TYR A 112 9.94 -5.55 -8.19
C TYR A 112 9.70 -4.15 -7.60
N ASP A 113 9.12 -4.09 -6.42
CA ASP A 113 8.71 -2.86 -5.76
C ASP A 113 8.90 -2.94 -4.24
N SER A 114 8.38 -1.95 -3.50
CA SER A 114 8.46 -1.89 -2.04
C SER A 114 7.79 -3.09 -1.34
N ILE A 115 6.76 -3.68 -1.94
CA ILE A 115 6.07 -4.86 -1.39
C ILE A 115 6.97 -6.08 -1.58
N SER A 116 7.52 -6.29 -2.78
CA SER A 116 8.49 -7.36 -3.03
C SER A 116 9.70 -7.25 -2.11
N PHE A 117 10.18 -6.02 -1.89
CA PHE A 117 11.29 -5.78 -0.96
C PHE A 117 10.92 -6.18 0.47
N ALA A 118 9.72 -5.83 0.94
CA ALA A 118 9.25 -6.22 2.26
C ALA A 118 9.03 -7.74 2.40
N GLU A 119 8.64 -8.42 1.32
CA GLU A 119 8.53 -9.89 1.28
C GLU A 119 9.90 -10.57 1.39
N ASP A 120 10.93 -10.03 0.71
CA ASP A 120 12.27 -10.60 0.70
C ASP A 120 13.13 -10.26 1.94
N TYR A 121 12.96 -9.07 2.48
CA TYR A 121 13.81 -8.50 3.54
C TYR A 121 13.04 -8.14 4.81
N GLY A 122 11.78 -8.58 4.94
CA GLY A 122 10.91 -8.20 6.06
C GLY A 122 11.45 -8.58 7.46
N ASP A 123 12.19 -9.68 7.54
CA ASP A 123 12.86 -10.13 8.76
C ASP A 123 14.07 -9.25 9.17
N GLN A 124 14.59 -8.46 8.24
CA GLN A 124 15.69 -7.51 8.45
C GLN A 124 15.19 -6.06 8.70
N ILE A 125 13.89 -5.82 8.50
CA ILE A 125 13.27 -4.53 8.75
C ILE A 125 12.91 -4.43 10.22
N VAL A 126 13.59 -3.53 10.94
CA VAL A 126 13.32 -3.28 12.36
C VAL A 126 12.19 -2.24 12.48
N SER A 127 11.20 -2.51 13.34
CA SER A 127 10.16 -1.55 13.65
C SER A 127 10.75 -0.39 14.48
N GLU A 128 10.97 0.74 13.83
CA GLU A 128 11.50 1.96 14.45
C GLU A 128 10.78 3.15 13.83
N ASN A 129 10.32 4.07 14.69
CA ASN A 129 9.66 5.29 14.24
C ASN A 129 10.59 6.48 14.44
N GLY A 130 10.59 7.38 13.47
CA GLY A 130 11.31 8.63 13.54
C GLY A 130 10.83 9.60 12.46
N THR A 131 11.38 10.80 12.49
CA THR A 131 11.13 11.84 11.51
C THR A 131 12.46 12.23 10.88
N LEU A 132 12.48 12.58 9.60
CA LEU A 132 13.69 13.09 8.94
C LEU A 132 14.18 14.35 9.66
N ASP A 133 15.51 14.49 9.76
CA ASP A 133 16.14 15.60 10.49
C ASP A 133 15.76 16.96 9.88
N GLU A 134 15.50 17.94 10.76
CA GLU A 134 15.10 19.31 10.41
C GLU A 134 16.13 20.02 9.52
N GLN A 135 17.40 19.64 9.55
CA GLN A 135 18.43 20.17 8.66
C GLN A 135 18.12 20.01 7.17
N TYR A 136 17.29 19.01 6.81
CA TYR A 136 16.90 18.73 5.44
C TYR A 136 15.65 19.50 4.97
N ARG A 137 15.05 20.35 5.81
CA ARG A 137 13.81 21.07 5.49
C ARG A 137 13.90 21.92 4.21
N ASN A 138 15.04 22.49 3.94
CA ASN A 138 15.23 23.34 2.75
C ASN A 138 15.94 22.62 1.60
N GLU A 139 16.04 21.30 1.69
CA GLU A 139 16.75 20.48 0.73
C GLU A 139 15.78 19.69 -0.16
N SER A 140 16.29 19.19 -1.26
CA SER A 140 15.63 18.18 -2.06
C SER A 140 16.04 16.79 -1.56
N VAL A 141 15.05 16.01 -1.12
CA VAL A 141 15.25 14.65 -0.60
C VAL A 141 14.82 13.65 -1.64
N TYR A 142 15.58 12.55 -1.77
CA TYR A 142 15.29 11.48 -2.69
C TYR A 142 14.48 10.36 -2.03
N PHE A 143 13.38 9.99 -2.69
CA PHE A 143 12.49 8.90 -2.33
C PHE A 143 12.68 7.73 -3.29
N TRP A 144 12.80 6.54 -2.74
CA TRP A 144 13.13 5.32 -3.44
C TRP A 144 12.00 4.31 -3.32
N LYS A 145 11.75 3.52 -4.36
CA LYS A 145 10.76 2.43 -4.26
C LYS A 145 11.19 1.37 -3.25
N TYR A 146 12.48 1.12 -3.16
CA TYR A 146 13.13 0.25 -2.18
C TYR A 146 14.62 0.64 -2.11
N PRO A 147 15.33 0.29 -1.04
CA PRO A 147 16.77 0.50 -0.94
C PRO A 147 17.52 -0.11 -2.14
N GLY A 148 18.38 0.65 -2.79
CA GLY A 148 19.14 0.19 -3.96
C GLY A 148 18.38 0.18 -5.29
N ALA A 149 17.13 0.67 -5.37
CA ALA A 149 16.43 0.82 -6.65
C ALA A 149 17.22 1.74 -7.60
N GLU A 150 17.28 1.41 -8.89
CA GLU A 150 17.99 2.22 -9.89
C GLU A 150 17.36 3.60 -10.11
N SER A 151 16.07 3.74 -9.79
CA SER A 151 15.32 4.98 -9.97
C SER A 151 14.79 5.51 -8.64
N CYS A 152 14.95 6.81 -8.44
CA CYS A 152 14.41 7.56 -7.32
C CYS A 152 13.70 8.82 -7.82
N SER A 153 12.84 9.38 -7.00
CA SER A 153 12.22 10.69 -7.23
C SER A 153 12.68 11.66 -6.15
N SER A 154 12.86 12.94 -6.49
CA SER A 154 13.19 13.96 -5.50
C SER A 154 11.99 14.85 -5.21
N MET A 155 11.92 15.33 -3.97
CA MET A 155 10.93 16.29 -3.51
C MET A 155 11.64 17.36 -2.68
N ASN A 156 11.39 18.65 -2.99
CA ASN A 156 11.83 19.73 -2.15
C ASN A 156 10.91 19.82 -0.93
N LEU A 157 11.49 19.82 0.27
CA LEU A 157 10.73 19.76 1.52
C LEU A 157 10.31 21.15 2.05
N GLN A 158 10.82 22.25 1.45
CA GLN A 158 10.61 23.61 1.93
C GLN A 158 9.13 24.02 2.01
N ASP A 159 8.33 23.55 1.05
CA ASP A 159 6.92 23.96 0.92
C ASP A 159 5.96 23.09 1.74
N TRP A 160 6.47 22.09 2.48
CA TRP A 160 5.65 21.13 3.21
C TRP A 160 5.65 21.42 4.72
N GLU A 161 4.49 21.34 5.33
CA GLU A 161 4.29 21.66 6.75
C GLU A 161 5.08 20.71 7.68
N TYR A 162 5.11 19.42 7.33
CA TYR A 162 5.75 18.38 8.12
C TYR A 162 6.87 17.73 7.31
N LEU A 163 7.92 17.27 8.01
CA LEU A 163 8.94 16.40 7.43
C LEU A 163 8.44 14.94 7.34
N PRO A 164 9.03 14.13 6.45
CA PRO A 164 8.65 12.71 6.34
C PRO A 164 8.90 11.94 7.63
N ASP A 165 7.86 11.22 8.10
CA ASP A 165 7.98 10.24 9.17
C ASP A 165 8.26 8.85 8.59
N TYR A 166 9.16 8.10 9.22
CA TYR A 166 9.41 6.70 8.90
C TYR A 166 8.98 5.77 10.05
N SER A 167 8.57 4.55 9.70
CA SER A 167 8.04 3.53 10.64
C SER A 167 8.75 2.19 10.57
N GLY A 168 9.85 2.11 9.83
CA GLY A 168 10.70 0.93 9.72
C GLY A 168 12.10 1.33 9.34
N LEU A 169 13.08 0.57 9.79
CA LEU A 169 14.49 0.78 9.53
C LEU A 169 15.10 -0.47 8.88
N TYR A 170 15.80 -0.27 7.79
CA TYR A 170 16.61 -1.31 7.13
C TYR A 170 18.04 -0.79 6.96
N THR A 171 19.03 -1.67 7.10
CA THR A 171 20.43 -1.35 6.81
C THR A 171 20.90 -2.20 5.65
N ASP A 172 21.33 -1.57 4.57
CA ASP A 172 21.81 -2.28 3.38
C ASP A 172 23.23 -2.84 3.57
N GLU A 173 23.70 -3.64 2.60
CA GLU A 173 25.03 -4.25 2.63
C GLU A 173 26.17 -3.23 2.59
N ALA A 174 25.93 -2.03 2.09
CA ALA A 174 26.88 -0.91 2.11
C ALA A 174 26.91 -0.19 3.49
N GLY A 175 25.99 -0.53 4.38
CA GLY A 175 25.86 0.06 5.70
C GLY A 175 24.98 1.30 5.76
N HIS A 176 24.29 1.67 4.68
CA HIS A 176 23.35 2.78 4.69
C HIS A 176 22.07 2.39 5.43
N ARG A 177 21.59 3.30 6.28
CA ARG A 177 20.31 3.16 6.98
C ARG A 177 19.19 3.75 6.14
N TRP A 178 18.11 3.01 6.00
CA TRP A 178 16.95 3.34 5.19
C TRP A 178 15.71 3.41 6.06
N GLY A 179 14.97 4.53 5.98
CA GLY A 179 13.69 4.71 6.65
C GLY A 179 12.52 4.41 5.70
N TYR A 180 11.63 3.52 6.11
CA TYR A 180 10.40 3.24 5.38
C TYR A 180 9.35 4.32 5.63
N ILE A 181 8.81 4.89 4.58
CA ILE A 181 7.77 5.91 4.61
C ILE A 181 6.50 5.33 3.99
N GLY A 182 5.47 5.08 4.80
CA GLY A 182 4.20 4.55 4.31
C GLY A 182 3.45 5.54 3.42
N TYR A 183 3.44 6.82 3.81
CA TYR A 183 2.84 7.89 3.01
C TYR A 183 3.47 9.25 3.32
N TYR A 184 3.75 10.02 2.27
CA TYR A 184 4.17 11.42 2.37
C TYR A 184 3.75 12.21 1.13
N TYR A 185 2.74 13.07 1.25
CA TYR A 185 2.24 14.00 0.21
C TYR A 185 2.18 13.39 -1.22
N GLY A 186 1.52 12.22 -1.35
CA GLY A 186 1.36 11.49 -2.61
C GLY A 186 2.39 10.39 -2.86
N SER A 187 3.55 10.42 -2.19
CA SER A 187 4.51 9.32 -2.20
C SER A 187 4.08 8.24 -1.22
N ARG A 188 3.94 6.99 -1.72
CA ARG A 188 3.46 5.85 -0.92
C ARG A 188 4.44 4.72 -0.96
N SER A 189 4.59 4.03 0.18
CA SER A 189 5.42 2.84 0.30
C SER A 189 6.82 3.07 -0.28
N VAL A 190 7.45 4.17 0.13
CA VAL A 190 8.77 4.61 -0.34
C VAL A 190 9.78 4.57 0.79
N TRP A 191 11.04 4.65 0.41
CA TRP A 191 12.18 4.64 1.32
C TRP A 191 13.00 5.92 1.17
N VAL A 192 13.65 6.35 2.25
CA VAL A 192 14.65 7.42 2.23
C VAL A 192 15.94 6.92 2.86
N CYS A 193 17.08 7.22 2.25
CA CYS A 193 18.37 6.96 2.86
C CYS A 193 18.61 7.96 4.00
N LEU A 194 18.57 7.51 5.24
CA LEU A 194 18.70 8.40 6.42
C LEU A 194 20.11 8.98 6.58
N ASP A 195 21.11 8.27 6.08
CA ASP A 195 22.53 8.73 6.18
C ASP A 195 22.89 9.72 5.07
N ALA A 196 22.17 9.73 3.95
CA ALA A 196 22.38 10.63 2.82
C ALA A 196 21.07 10.93 2.08
N PRO A 197 20.10 11.64 2.69
CA PRO A 197 18.76 11.83 2.10
C PRO A 197 18.77 12.64 0.80
N THR A 198 19.80 13.46 0.58
CA THR A 198 19.97 14.32 -0.59
C THR A 198 20.80 13.69 -1.71
N ALA A 199 21.25 12.45 -1.51
CA ALA A 199 22.04 11.72 -2.52
C ALA A 199 21.12 10.97 -3.48
N ASP A 200 21.40 11.09 -4.78
CA ASP A 200 20.80 10.27 -5.83
C ASP A 200 21.49 8.90 -5.94
N TYR A 201 21.03 8.07 -6.90
CA TYR A 201 21.59 6.74 -7.12
C TYR A 201 23.09 6.74 -7.35
N ALA A 202 23.59 7.65 -8.19
CA ALA A 202 25.02 7.68 -8.54
C ALA A 202 25.90 8.12 -7.37
N ALA A 203 25.37 8.98 -6.51
CA ALA A 203 26.08 9.44 -5.31
C ALA A 203 26.10 8.37 -4.21
N LEU A 204 25.00 7.59 -4.05
CA LEU A 204 24.95 6.50 -3.06
C LEU A 204 25.76 5.28 -3.48
N TYR A 205 25.75 4.96 -4.78
CA TYR A 205 26.33 3.73 -5.33
C TYR A 205 27.26 4.02 -6.51
N PRO A 206 28.39 4.68 -6.28
CA PRO A 206 29.33 5.03 -7.34
C PRO A 206 29.93 3.82 -8.05
N ASP A 207 30.00 2.68 -7.37
CA ASP A 207 30.48 1.41 -7.91
C ASP A 207 29.35 0.44 -8.32
N GLY A 208 28.10 0.95 -8.34
CA GLY A 208 26.87 0.16 -8.55
C GLY A 208 26.23 -0.28 -7.25
N ALA A 209 24.89 -0.33 -7.23
CA ALA A 209 24.14 -0.81 -6.07
C ALA A 209 24.33 -2.30 -5.86
N PRO A 210 24.17 -2.79 -4.59
CA PRO A 210 23.98 -4.20 -4.32
C PRO A 210 22.81 -4.74 -5.14
N LYS A 211 22.96 -5.95 -5.69
CA LYS A 211 21.84 -6.62 -6.36
C LYS A 211 20.75 -6.91 -5.34
N ILE A 212 19.61 -6.27 -5.49
CA ILE A 212 18.43 -6.46 -4.65
C ILE A 212 17.40 -7.25 -5.42
N GLY A 213 16.78 -8.21 -4.75
CA GLY A 213 15.88 -9.19 -5.33
C GLY A 213 16.60 -10.49 -5.68
N LYS A 214 15.90 -11.59 -5.56
CA LYS A 214 16.38 -12.88 -6.06
C LYS A 214 16.46 -12.77 -7.57
N GLU A 215 17.64 -12.99 -8.15
CA GLU A 215 17.77 -13.15 -9.61
C GLU A 215 16.78 -14.26 -10.01
N ASP A 216 15.76 -13.88 -10.76
CA ASP A 216 14.82 -14.84 -11.34
C ASP A 216 15.53 -15.56 -12.51
N ASP A 217 16.35 -16.55 -12.15
CA ASP A 217 16.89 -17.52 -13.11
C ASP A 217 15.73 -18.38 -13.63
N THR A 218 14.88 -17.76 -14.43
CA THR A 218 13.74 -18.45 -15.01
C THR A 218 14.06 -19.02 -16.35
N GLN A 219 14.60 -20.19 -16.34
CA GLN A 219 14.24 -21.20 -17.34
C GLN A 219 13.05 -22.01 -16.81
N THR A 220 11.94 -21.85 -17.50
CA THR A 220 10.82 -22.78 -17.69
C THR A 220 10.83 -24.02 -16.80
N GLN A 221 10.05 -24.04 -15.73
CA GLN A 221 9.49 -25.26 -15.18
C GLN A 221 8.04 -25.00 -14.73
N SER A 222 7.14 -25.87 -15.21
CA SER A 222 5.75 -25.98 -14.75
C SER A 222 5.65 -26.06 -13.24
N PRO A 223 4.65 -25.44 -12.61
CA PRO A 223 4.49 -25.49 -11.17
C PRO A 223 3.99 -26.86 -10.74
N GLU A 224 4.83 -27.60 -10.02
CA GLU A 224 4.36 -28.65 -9.13
C GLU A 224 3.69 -27.98 -7.92
N SER A 225 2.43 -28.30 -7.74
CA SER A 225 1.59 -27.90 -6.62
C SER A 225 2.21 -28.33 -5.29
N ASN A 226 2.77 -27.38 -4.56
CA ASN A 226 3.03 -27.53 -3.12
C ASN A 226 2.34 -26.41 -2.36
N GLY A 227 1.33 -26.81 -1.57
CA GLY A 227 0.55 -25.92 -0.74
C GLY A 227 1.42 -25.14 0.24
N THR A 228 1.45 -23.84 0.08
CA THR A 228 2.01 -22.91 1.05
C THR A 228 0.85 -22.20 1.72
N GLU A 229 0.80 -22.31 3.02
CA GLU A 229 -0.14 -21.63 3.91
C GLU A 229 -0.18 -20.13 3.61
N ARG A 230 -1.36 -19.66 3.21
CA ARG A 230 -1.60 -18.22 2.94
C ARG A 230 -1.58 -17.45 4.25
N ILE A 231 -0.61 -16.58 4.41
CA ILE A 231 -0.73 -15.48 5.36
C ILE A 231 -1.65 -14.44 4.70
N ALA A 232 -2.91 -14.46 5.07
CA ALA A 232 -3.85 -13.41 4.70
C ALA A 232 -3.36 -12.07 5.27
N PRO A 233 -3.49 -10.95 4.51
CA PRO A 233 -3.23 -9.64 5.08
C PRO A 233 -4.17 -9.46 6.28
N GLN A 234 -3.58 -9.31 7.47
CA GLN A 234 -4.35 -8.97 8.67
C GLN A 234 -4.93 -7.57 8.46
N THR A 235 -6.14 -7.51 7.97
CA THR A 235 -6.97 -6.33 8.17
C THR A 235 -7.06 -6.11 9.68
N ASN A 236 -6.67 -4.93 10.13
CA ASN A 236 -6.68 -4.54 11.53
C ASN A 236 -8.12 -4.48 12.06
N HIS A 237 -8.79 -5.62 12.21
CA HIS A 237 -10.08 -5.76 12.88
C HIS A 237 -10.02 -5.26 14.32
N MET A 238 -8.82 -5.16 14.91
CA MET A 238 -8.61 -4.64 16.25
C MET A 238 -8.94 -3.14 16.35
N SER A 239 -8.64 -2.33 15.34
CA SER A 239 -8.98 -0.90 15.35
C SER A 239 -10.49 -0.66 15.24
N VAL A 240 -11.18 -1.42 14.39
CA VAL A 240 -12.65 -1.32 14.26
C VAL A 240 -13.35 -1.79 15.53
N MET A 241 -12.90 -2.88 16.13
CA MET A 241 -13.44 -3.38 17.42
C MET A 241 -13.26 -2.37 18.56
N ILE A 242 -12.10 -1.71 18.64
CA ILE A 242 -11.84 -0.69 19.67
C ILE A 242 -12.79 0.51 19.48
N VAL A 243 -13.00 0.96 18.25
CA VAL A 243 -13.95 2.07 17.97
C VAL A 243 -15.39 1.68 18.34
N VAL A 244 -15.82 0.48 17.98
CA VAL A 244 -17.17 -0.01 18.31
C VAL A 244 -17.36 -0.11 19.82
N VAL A 245 -16.37 -0.62 20.56
CA VAL A 245 -16.43 -0.71 22.03
C VAL A 245 -16.46 0.67 22.68
N LEU A 246 -15.66 1.63 22.19
CA LEU A 246 -15.69 3.01 22.72
C LEU A 246 -17.02 3.70 22.47
N VAL A 247 -17.62 3.54 21.29
CA VAL A 247 -18.94 4.08 20.97
C VAL A 247 -20.02 3.47 21.89
N ALA A 248 -19.99 2.16 22.11
CA ALA A 248 -20.92 1.48 23.01
C ALA A 248 -20.80 1.96 24.46
N LEU A 249 -19.57 2.20 24.95
CA LEU A 249 -19.34 2.74 26.29
C LEU A 249 -19.87 4.17 26.47
N VAL A 250 -19.71 5.01 25.44
CA VAL A 250 -20.22 6.38 25.45
C VAL A 250 -21.77 6.39 25.48
N VAL A 251 -22.41 5.54 24.67
CA VAL A 251 -23.86 5.40 24.65
C VAL A 251 -24.39 4.90 25.99
N ALA A 252 -23.72 3.91 26.58
CA ALA A 252 -24.09 3.40 27.91
C ALA A 252 -23.95 4.48 29.01
N ALA A 253 -22.86 5.24 29.01
CA ALA A 253 -22.61 6.31 29.96
C ALA A 253 -23.66 7.43 29.86
N THR A 254 -24.04 7.81 28.62
CA THR A 254 -25.07 8.82 28.40
C THR A 254 -26.47 8.34 28.85
N ALA A 255 -26.80 7.08 28.60
CA ALA A 255 -28.05 6.48 29.06
C ALA A 255 -28.16 6.46 30.62
N VAL A 256 -27.10 6.05 31.31
CA VAL A 256 -27.00 6.07 32.76
C VAL A 256 -27.16 7.48 33.30
N LEU A 257 -26.50 8.46 32.68
CA LEU A 257 -26.62 9.87 33.09
C LEU A 257 -28.03 10.40 32.93
N LEU A 258 -28.72 10.07 31.83
CA LEU A 258 -30.12 10.46 31.60
C LEU A 258 -31.09 9.84 32.64
N VAL A 259 -30.91 8.58 33.01
CA VAL A 259 -31.67 7.91 34.04
C VAL A 259 -31.47 8.58 35.41
N PHE A 260 -30.22 8.92 35.74
CA PHE A 260 -29.88 9.59 36.99
C PHE A 260 -30.50 11.00 37.09
N LEU A 261 -30.51 11.74 35.99
CA LEU A 261 -31.10 13.06 35.89
C LEU A 261 -32.66 13.00 36.00
N LYS A 262 -33.27 11.93 35.44
CA LYS A 262 -34.72 11.71 35.52
C LYS A 262 -35.17 11.33 36.95
N LYS A 263 -34.33 10.62 37.73
CA LYS A 263 -34.61 10.21 39.11
C LYS A 263 -34.41 11.34 40.12
N ARG A 264 -33.79 12.45 39.74
CA ARG A 264 -33.58 13.66 40.56
C ARG A 264 -34.60 14.79 40.30
N ARG A 265 -35.56 14.59 39.40
CA ARG A 265 -36.76 15.40 39.21
C ARG A 265 -37.94 14.70 39.84
#